data_4422e5872d1395618e6e5919646b541a
#
_entry.id   4422e5872d1395618e6e5919646b541a
#
_cell.length_a   1.000
_cell.length_b   1.000
_cell.length_c   1.000
_cell.angle_alpha   90.00
_cell.angle_beta   90.00
_cell.angle_gamma   90.00
#
_symmetry.space_group_name_H-M   'P 1'
#
loop_
_entity.id
_entity.type
_entity.pdbx_description
1 polymer ?
#
loop_
_entity_poly.entity_id
_entity_poly.type
_entity_poly.pdbx_seq_one_letter_code
_entity_poly.pdbx_strand_id
1 'polypeptide(L)'
;MVRKMRIVSWNVNGLRACAKRGFLDFLESSKADVVALQEVRALPEQLPPNVLAPTNWHVCFAPAKRPGYSGVAIYSKTNPSRIETSLGEDRFDDEGRLLIAHYGRLAVVCVYFPNGSGKDRDNSRVTYKIDFYKAVFKRIEVLRKRGPVYVVGDYNTAYGEIDLARPKTNKKASGFLPLERDELTRWMDHGWVDTFRATHVDEPDHYSWWRQFGGARDDNVGWRIDYVFASRSGMRRLKEAFIWPHVLGSDHCPVGVDLV
;
A
#
# COMPACT_ATOMS: atom_id res chain seq x y z
N MET A 1 -14.71 -25.33 -3.37
CA MET A 1 -13.81 -24.89 -2.29
C MET A 1 -13.47 -23.43 -2.50
N VAL A 2 -13.60 -22.57 -1.48
CA VAL A 2 -13.13 -21.19 -1.56
C VAL A 2 -11.60 -21.23 -1.55
N ARG A 3 -10.94 -20.66 -2.56
CA ARG A 3 -9.48 -20.69 -2.68
C ARG A 3 -8.88 -19.77 -1.62
N LYS A 4 -8.02 -20.31 -0.76
CA LYS A 4 -7.18 -19.50 0.14
C LYS A 4 -6.31 -18.57 -0.69
N MET A 5 -6.11 -17.33 -0.23
CA MET A 5 -5.28 -16.34 -0.92
C MET A 5 -4.58 -15.46 0.11
N ARG A 6 -3.29 -15.24 -0.08
CA ARG A 6 -2.50 -14.26 0.68
C ARG A 6 -2.20 -13.05 -0.19
N ILE A 7 -2.58 -11.87 0.30
CA ILE A 7 -2.28 -10.58 -0.34
C ILE A 7 -1.32 -9.82 0.56
N VAL A 8 -0.19 -9.40 0.01
CA VAL A 8 0.85 -8.63 0.70
C VAL A 8 1.04 -7.30 0.00
N SER A 9 1.23 -6.24 0.77
CA SER A 9 1.60 -4.90 0.30
C SER A 9 2.94 -4.49 0.89
N TRP A 10 3.81 -3.89 0.09
CA TRP A 10 5.11 -3.42 0.55
C TRP A 10 5.59 -2.21 -0.24
N ASN A 11 5.77 -1.08 0.44
CA ASN A 11 6.53 0.03 -0.11
C ASN A 11 8.02 -0.34 -0.08
N VAL A 12 8.62 -0.53 -1.25
CA VAL A 12 10.00 -1.03 -1.40
C VAL A 12 11.05 0.08 -1.46
N ASN A 13 10.63 1.35 -1.43
CA ASN A 13 11.51 2.52 -1.49
C ASN A 13 12.62 2.38 -2.57
N GLY A 14 12.21 1.94 -3.77
CA GLY A 14 13.08 1.65 -4.91
C GLY A 14 13.35 0.16 -5.11
N LEU A 15 12.63 -0.45 -6.07
CA LEU A 15 12.69 -1.89 -6.32
C LEU A 15 14.09 -2.39 -6.69
N ARG A 16 14.89 -1.61 -7.43
CA ARG A 16 16.28 -1.97 -7.75
C ARG A 16 17.16 -2.13 -6.51
N ALA A 17 16.98 -1.27 -5.51
CA ALA A 17 17.72 -1.34 -4.26
C ALA A 17 17.19 -2.47 -3.37
N CYS A 18 15.88 -2.64 -3.29
CA CYS A 18 15.24 -3.71 -2.54
C CYS A 18 15.60 -5.10 -3.12
N ALA A 19 15.71 -5.23 -4.44
CA ALA A 19 16.12 -6.47 -5.11
C ALA A 19 17.52 -6.94 -4.66
N LYS A 20 18.45 -6.02 -4.47
CA LYS A 20 19.79 -6.32 -3.93
C LYS A 20 19.78 -6.72 -2.45
N ARG A 21 18.67 -6.53 -1.75
CA ARG A 21 18.48 -6.78 -0.31
C ARG A 21 17.51 -7.93 -0.03
N GLY A 22 17.28 -8.82 -1.02
CA GLY A 22 16.53 -10.05 -0.81
C GLY A 22 15.05 -10.00 -1.23
N PHE A 23 14.64 -9.09 -2.12
CA PHE A 23 13.24 -9.04 -2.60
C PHE A 23 12.79 -10.36 -3.25
N LEU A 24 13.65 -11.03 -4.03
CA LEU A 24 13.30 -12.31 -4.65
C LEU A 24 13.13 -13.43 -3.62
N ASP A 25 13.99 -13.48 -2.62
CA ASP A 25 13.87 -14.43 -1.51
C ASP A 25 12.57 -14.18 -0.72
N PHE A 26 12.21 -12.90 -0.55
CA PHE A 26 10.94 -12.50 0.04
C PHE A 26 9.74 -12.98 -0.79
N LEU A 27 9.75 -12.84 -2.12
CA LEU A 27 8.67 -13.34 -2.97
C LEU A 27 8.40 -14.83 -2.75
N GLU A 28 9.46 -15.63 -2.59
CA GLU A 28 9.35 -17.07 -2.36
C GLU A 28 8.91 -17.40 -0.93
N SER A 29 9.58 -16.81 0.06
CA SER A 29 9.35 -17.10 1.49
C SER A 29 8.02 -16.59 2.02
N SER A 30 7.49 -15.49 1.48
CA SER A 30 6.22 -14.88 1.89
C SER A 30 5.01 -15.80 1.68
N LYS A 31 5.10 -16.78 0.76
CA LYS A 31 3.99 -17.64 0.31
C LYS A 31 2.78 -16.82 -0.14
N ALA A 32 3.01 -15.61 -0.63
CA ALA A 32 1.96 -14.74 -1.14
C ALA A 32 1.43 -15.22 -2.49
N ASP A 33 0.14 -15.04 -2.73
CA ASP A 33 -0.49 -15.17 -4.04
C ASP A 33 -0.42 -13.87 -4.83
N VAL A 34 -0.46 -12.72 -4.11
CA VAL A 34 -0.36 -11.38 -4.67
C VAL A 34 0.57 -10.53 -3.79
N VAL A 35 1.55 -9.88 -4.40
CA VAL A 35 2.42 -8.88 -3.76
C VAL A 35 2.27 -7.56 -4.50
N ALA A 36 1.74 -6.55 -3.82
CA ALA A 36 1.55 -5.20 -4.31
C ALA A 36 2.68 -4.30 -3.81
N LEU A 37 3.37 -3.63 -4.72
CA LEU A 37 4.53 -2.80 -4.40
C LEU A 37 4.24 -1.32 -4.64
N GLN A 38 4.73 -0.48 -3.75
CA GLN A 38 4.74 0.96 -3.88
C GLN A 38 6.18 1.48 -3.93
N GLU A 39 6.36 2.66 -4.49
CA GLU A 39 7.66 3.28 -4.71
C GLU A 39 8.64 2.39 -5.48
N VAL A 40 8.20 1.83 -6.59
CA VAL A 40 9.06 1.03 -7.49
C VAL A 40 10.24 1.85 -8.00
N ARG A 41 10.04 3.15 -8.28
CA ARG A 41 11.08 4.13 -8.69
C ARG A 41 11.96 3.67 -9.84
N ALA A 42 11.42 2.85 -10.72
CA ALA A 42 12.10 2.33 -11.90
C ALA A 42 11.12 2.11 -13.04
N LEU A 43 11.59 2.30 -14.26
CA LEU A 43 10.90 1.81 -15.44
C LEU A 43 11.18 0.30 -15.58
N PRO A 44 10.29 -0.49 -16.19
CA PRO A 44 10.47 -1.94 -16.35
C PRO A 44 11.83 -2.33 -16.95
N GLU A 45 12.29 -1.63 -17.98
CA GLU A 45 13.56 -1.87 -18.67
C GLU A 45 14.81 -1.58 -17.82
N GLN A 46 14.65 -0.93 -16.66
CA GLN A 46 15.73 -0.65 -15.71
C GLN A 46 15.88 -1.74 -14.64
N LEU A 47 14.97 -2.73 -14.65
CA LEU A 47 14.97 -3.82 -13.66
C LEU A 47 15.78 -5.01 -14.16
N PRO A 48 16.48 -5.75 -13.27
CA PRO A 48 17.08 -7.01 -13.62
C PRO A 48 16.04 -8.00 -14.19
N PRO A 49 16.40 -8.85 -15.18
CA PRO A 49 15.46 -9.78 -15.81
C PRO A 49 14.69 -10.67 -14.82
N ASN A 50 15.37 -11.17 -13.79
CA ASN A 50 14.76 -12.00 -12.74
C ASN A 50 13.82 -11.23 -11.80
N VAL A 51 13.92 -9.92 -11.72
CA VAL A 51 12.99 -9.05 -11.00
C VAL A 51 11.82 -8.65 -11.90
N LEU A 52 12.11 -8.36 -13.17
CA LEU A 52 11.10 -8.02 -14.17
C LEU A 52 10.13 -9.17 -14.43
N ALA A 53 10.65 -10.40 -14.50
CA ALA A 53 9.88 -11.60 -14.80
C ALA A 53 10.35 -12.79 -13.94
N PRO A 54 10.06 -12.80 -12.63
CA PRO A 54 10.42 -13.93 -11.78
C PRO A 54 9.65 -15.18 -12.18
N THR A 55 10.26 -16.34 -12.04
CA THR A 55 9.63 -17.63 -12.34
C THR A 55 8.33 -17.81 -11.53
N ASN A 56 7.27 -18.25 -12.20
CA ASN A 56 5.94 -18.48 -11.63
C ASN A 56 5.22 -17.21 -11.10
N TRP A 57 5.61 -16.03 -11.56
CA TRP A 57 4.93 -14.78 -11.25
C TRP A 57 4.51 -14.05 -12.54
N HIS A 58 3.29 -13.53 -12.55
CA HIS A 58 2.82 -12.55 -13.51
C HIS A 58 3.05 -11.17 -12.92
N VAL A 59 3.64 -10.25 -13.68
CA VAL A 59 4.02 -8.94 -13.18
C VAL A 59 3.37 -7.85 -14.02
N CYS A 60 2.77 -6.88 -13.33
CA CYS A 60 2.19 -5.70 -13.94
C CYS A 60 2.79 -4.46 -13.28
N PHE A 61 3.14 -3.45 -14.10
CA PHE A 61 3.71 -2.19 -13.65
C PHE A 61 2.82 -1.01 -14.04
N ALA A 62 2.77 0.00 -13.17
CA ALA A 62 2.30 1.33 -13.47
C ALA A 62 3.41 2.32 -13.07
N PRO A 63 4.41 2.55 -13.93
CA PRO A 63 5.50 3.47 -13.65
C PRO A 63 5.03 4.91 -13.75
N ALA A 64 5.70 5.82 -13.03
CA ALA A 64 5.51 7.25 -13.25
C ALA A 64 6.18 7.70 -14.55
N LYS A 65 5.65 8.74 -15.19
CA LYS A 65 6.31 9.40 -16.34
C LYS A 65 7.67 9.97 -15.95
N ARG A 66 7.81 10.47 -14.70
CA ARG A 66 9.07 10.98 -14.18
C ARG A 66 9.98 9.82 -13.76
N PRO A 67 11.19 9.68 -14.33
CA PRO A 67 12.13 8.64 -13.95
C PRO A 67 12.54 8.69 -12.48
N GLY A 68 12.69 7.53 -11.83
CA GLY A 68 13.15 7.41 -10.45
C GLY A 68 12.18 7.92 -9.38
N TYR A 69 10.91 8.11 -9.73
CA TYR A 69 9.87 8.65 -8.87
C TYR A 69 8.66 7.72 -8.82
N SER A 70 8.02 7.58 -7.63
CA SER A 70 6.76 6.84 -7.47
C SER A 70 6.75 5.45 -8.16
N GLY A 71 5.67 5.12 -8.85
CA GLY A 71 5.47 3.84 -9.52
C GLY A 71 4.97 2.75 -8.59
N VAL A 72 4.01 1.96 -9.06
CA VAL A 72 3.49 0.78 -8.36
C VAL A 72 3.60 -0.46 -9.25
N ALA A 73 3.60 -1.64 -8.62
CA ALA A 73 3.60 -2.90 -9.32
C ALA A 73 2.77 -3.96 -8.57
N ILE A 74 2.28 -4.95 -9.28
CA ILE A 74 1.69 -6.16 -8.71
C ILE A 74 2.40 -7.37 -9.29
N TYR A 75 2.90 -8.24 -8.41
CA TYR A 75 3.38 -9.59 -8.67
C TYR A 75 2.28 -10.56 -8.23
N SER A 76 1.86 -11.49 -9.07
CA SER A 76 0.85 -12.48 -8.69
C SER A 76 1.08 -13.86 -9.28
N LYS A 77 0.70 -14.90 -8.53
CA LYS A 77 0.77 -16.32 -8.96
C LYS A 77 -0.30 -16.66 -10.02
N THR A 78 -1.36 -15.88 -10.06
CA THR A 78 -2.45 -16.04 -11.04
C THR A 78 -2.46 -14.82 -11.96
N ASN A 79 -2.53 -15.04 -13.27
CA ASN A 79 -2.63 -13.95 -14.22
C ASN A 79 -3.94 -13.18 -14.00
N PRO A 80 -3.90 -11.86 -13.73
CA PRO A 80 -5.10 -11.05 -13.61
C PRO A 80 -5.92 -11.08 -14.92
N SER A 81 -7.22 -11.20 -14.79
CA SER A 81 -8.12 -11.18 -15.97
C SER A 81 -8.22 -9.79 -16.61
N ARG A 82 -7.91 -8.74 -15.86
CA ARG A 82 -7.90 -7.34 -16.32
C ARG A 82 -7.01 -6.51 -15.40
N ILE A 83 -6.33 -5.53 -15.99
CA ILE A 83 -5.52 -4.52 -15.31
C ILE A 83 -6.03 -3.13 -15.66
N GLU A 84 -6.02 -2.22 -14.67
CA GLU A 84 -6.31 -0.80 -14.84
C GLU A 84 -5.29 0.03 -14.07
N THR A 85 -4.86 1.15 -14.65
CA THR A 85 -3.79 2.00 -14.07
C THR A 85 -4.18 3.48 -14.03
N SER A 86 -5.43 3.81 -14.38
CA SER A 86 -5.88 5.19 -14.53
C SER A 86 -7.04 5.52 -13.60
N LEU A 87 -7.02 6.72 -13.05
CA LEU A 87 -8.13 7.38 -12.37
C LEU A 87 -8.92 8.31 -13.32
N GLY A 88 -8.42 8.54 -14.53
CA GLY A 88 -9.01 9.43 -15.53
C GLY A 88 -8.60 10.90 -15.36
N GLU A 89 -7.54 11.17 -14.62
CA GLU A 89 -6.98 12.51 -14.41
C GLU A 89 -5.45 12.44 -14.60
N ASP A 90 -4.93 13.09 -15.65
CA ASP A 90 -3.49 13.06 -16.02
C ASP A 90 -2.59 13.43 -14.84
N ARG A 91 -3.00 14.41 -14.01
CA ARG A 91 -2.22 14.84 -12.83
C ARG A 91 -1.97 13.71 -11.83
N PHE A 92 -2.81 12.68 -11.81
CA PHE A 92 -2.65 11.51 -10.96
C PHE A 92 -2.03 10.35 -11.73
N ASP A 93 -2.48 10.14 -12.96
CA ASP A 93 -2.08 9.00 -13.78
C ASP A 93 -0.60 9.09 -14.17
N ASP A 94 -0.08 10.31 -14.39
CA ASP A 94 1.33 10.57 -14.69
C ASP A 94 2.30 10.19 -13.57
N GLU A 95 1.82 10.10 -12.32
CA GLU A 95 2.64 9.72 -11.18
C GLU A 95 2.70 8.19 -10.93
N GLY A 96 1.94 7.38 -11.69
CA GLY A 96 1.98 5.91 -11.58
C GLY A 96 1.67 5.42 -10.15
N ARG A 97 0.57 5.90 -9.54
CA ARG A 97 0.24 5.65 -8.14
C ARG A 97 -0.85 4.61 -7.92
N LEU A 98 -1.47 4.13 -8.99
CA LEU A 98 -2.57 3.18 -8.94
C LEU A 98 -2.35 2.03 -9.91
N LEU A 99 -2.64 0.82 -9.44
CA LEU A 99 -2.77 -0.38 -10.26
C LEU A 99 -3.88 -1.26 -9.69
N ILE A 100 -4.88 -1.59 -10.51
CA ILE A 100 -5.99 -2.45 -10.13
C ILE A 100 -5.85 -3.76 -10.88
N ALA A 101 -5.71 -4.87 -10.15
CA ALA A 101 -5.69 -6.21 -10.70
C ALA A 101 -6.99 -6.95 -10.38
N HIS A 102 -7.64 -7.49 -11.40
CA HIS A 102 -8.88 -8.25 -11.28
C HIS A 102 -8.63 -9.75 -11.34
N TYR A 103 -9.17 -10.48 -10.38
CA TYR A 103 -9.15 -11.94 -10.30
C TYR A 103 -10.60 -12.46 -10.27
N GLY A 104 -11.23 -12.50 -11.45
CA GLY A 104 -12.66 -12.69 -11.57
C GLY A 104 -13.44 -11.52 -10.95
N ARG A 105 -14.23 -11.80 -9.89
CA ARG A 105 -14.99 -10.75 -9.18
C ARG A 105 -14.20 -10.03 -8.08
N LEU A 106 -13.04 -10.56 -7.67
CA LEU A 106 -12.17 -9.95 -6.67
C LEU A 106 -11.27 -8.92 -7.34
N ALA A 107 -11.13 -7.74 -6.74
CA ALA A 107 -10.17 -6.73 -7.16
C ALA A 107 -9.15 -6.44 -6.04
N VAL A 108 -7.87 -6.40 -6.41
CA VAL A 108 -6.77 -5.91 -5.59
C VAL A 108 -6.35 -4.57 -6.17
N VAL A 109 -6.45 -3.52 -5.36
CA VAL A 109 -6.12 -2.14 -5.72
C VAL A 109 -4.84 -1.77 -5.00
N CYS A 110 -3.71 -1.76 -5.73
CA CYS A 110 -2.42 -1.28 -5.24
C CYS A 110 -2.36 0.24 -5.38
N VAL A 111 -2.15 0.94 -4.28
CA VAL A 111 -2.12 2.41 -4.26
C VAL A 111 -0.89 2.91 -3.50
N TYR A 112 -0.26 3.95 -4.04
CA TYR A 112 0.73 4.76 -3.35
C TYR A 112 0.19 6.18 -3.18
N PHE A 113 -0.39 6.48 -2.02
CA PHE A 113 -0.93 7.82 -1.75
C PHE A 113 0.19 8.84 -1.65
N PRO A 114 -0.01 10.06 -2.20
CA PRO A 114 1.00 11.10 -2.11
C PRO A 114 1.36 11.45 -0.67
N ASN A 115 2.62 11.74 -0.41
CA ASN A 115 3.01 12.45 0.80
C ASN A 115 2.52 13.91 0.69
N GLY A 116 1.94 14.46 1.75
CA GLY A 116 1.43 15.83 1.77
C GLY A 116 2.50 16.87 2.07
N SER A 117 3.72 16.45 2.45
CA SER A 117 4.84 17.37 2.64
C SER A 117 5.37 17.87 1.30
N GLY A 118 5.52 19.18 1.16
CA GLY A 118 6.26 19.80 0.08
C GLY A 118 7.78 19.72 0.30
N LYS A 119 8.54 20.39 -0.59
CA LYS A 119 10.00 20.40 -0.58
C LYS A 119 10.58 20.89 0.76
N ASP A 120 9.93 21.88 1.37
CA ASP A 120 10.36 22.50 2.63
C ASP A 120 9.59 21.95 3.86
N ARG A 121 8.94 20.79 3.73
CA ARG A 121 8.07 20.18 4.75
C ARG A 121 6.92 21.09 5.20
N ASP A 122 6.41 21.89 4.28
CA ASP A 122 5.45 22.98 4.47
C ASP A 122 3.97 22.54 4.33
N ASN A 123 3.71 21.23 4.18
CA ASN A 123 2.39 20.66 3.93
C ASN A 123 1.71 21.15 2.62
N SER A 124 2.45 21.75 1.70
CA SER A 124 1.91 22.34 0.46
C SER A 124 1.25 21.33 -0.48
N ARG A 125 1.56 20.03 -0.33
CA ARG A 125 0.97 18.97 -1.14
C ARG A 125 -0.26 18.31 -0.50
N VAL A 126 -0.70 18.73 0.67
CA VAL A 126 -1.84 18.13 1.38
C VAL A 126 -3.11 18.21 0.53
N THR A 127 -3.41 19.33 -0.10
CA THR A 127 -4.59 19.45 -0.98
C THR A 127 -4.55 18.43 -2.12
N TYR A 128 -3.39 18.28 -2.79
CA TYR A 128 -3.21 17.28 -3.84
C TYR A 128 -3.42 15.86 -3.32
N LYS A 129 -2.90 15.55 -2.12
CA LYS A 129 -3.09 14.27 -1.46
C LYS A 129 -4.57 13.99 -1.18
N ILE A 130 -5.30 14.95 -0.64
CA ILE A 130 -6.74 14.82 -0.36
C ILE A 130 -7.55 14.61 -1.64
N ASP A 131 -7.24 15.36 -2.70
CA ASP A 131 -7.88 15.17 -4.00
C ASP A 131 -7.64 13.76 -4.55
N PHE A 132 -6.42 13.24 -4.41
CA PHE A 132 -6.10 11.88 -4.79
C PHE A 132 -6.88 10.83 -3.97
N TYR A 133 -7.02 11.02 -2.65
CA TYR A 133 -7.87 10.17 -1.80
C TYR A 133 -9.32 10.12 -2.31
N LYS A 134 -9.88 11.28 -2.68
CA LYS A 134 -11.24 11.38 -3.21
C LYS A 134 -11.39 10.68 -4.57
N ALA A 135 -10.40 10.82 -5.45
CA ALA A 135 -10.40 10.16 -6.75
C ALA A 135 -10.31 8.63 -6.61
N VAL A 136 -9.41 8.13 -5.77
CA VAL A 136 -9.32 6.68 -5.46
C VAL A 136 -10.63 6.20 -4.84
N PHE A 137 -11.18 6.92 -3.87
CA PHE A 137 -12.45 6.55 -3.23
C PHE A 137 -13.58 6.39 -4.26
N LYS A 138 -13.76 7.38 -5.14
CA LYS A 138 -14.77 7.31 -6.22
C LYS A 138 -14.58 6.05 -7.06
N ARG A 139 -13.34 5.68 -7.37
CA ARG A 139 -13.04 4.49 -8.17
C ARG A 139 -13.38 3.20 -7.44
N ILE A 140 -12.98 3.04 -6.18
CA ILE A 140 -13.22 1.81 -5.40
C ILE A 140 -14.69 1.61 -5.05
N GLU A 141 -15.48 2.69 -4.93
CA GLU A 141 -16.93 2.63 -4.76
C GLU A 141 -17.62 1.96 -5.97
N VAL A 142 -17.11 2.16 -7.17
CA VAL A 142 -17.60 1.46 -8.37
C VAL A 142 -17.19 -0.02 -8.34
N LEU A 143 -15.97 -0.31 -7.94
CA LEU A 143 -15.43 -1.68 -7.90
C LEU A 143 -16.19 -2.58 -6.92
N ARG A 144 -16.47 -2.10 -5.70
CA ARG A 144 -17.12 -2.91 -4.66
C ARG A 144 -18.53 -3.36 -4.99
N LYS A 145 -19.19 -2.72 -5.96
CA LYS A 145 -20.50 -3.15 -6.49
C LYS A 145 -20.42 -4.46 -7.28
N ARG A 146 -19.21 -4.82 -7.75
CA ARG A 146 -18.97 -6.02 -8.58
C ARG A 146 -18.48 -7.22 -7.77
N GLY A 147 -17.87 -7.00 -6.60
CA GLY A 147 -17.33 -8.07 -5.77
C GLY A 147 -16.45 -7.58 -4.62
N PRO A 148 -15.72 -8.50 -3.97
CA PRO A 148 -14.75 -8.17 -2.93
C PRO A 148 -13.63 -7.26 -3.48
N VAL A 149 -13.28 -6.24 -2.70
CA VAL A 149 -12.19 -5.30 -3.03
C VAL A 149 -11.26 -5.20 -1.83
N TYR A 150 -9.96 -5.28 -2.08
CA TYR A 150 -8.90 -4.99 -1.13
C TYR A 150 -8.06 -3.84 -1.68
N VAL A 151 -8.01 -2.73 -0.95
CA VAL A 151 -7.20 -1.56 -1.28
C VAL A 151 -5.96 -1.61 -0.39
N VAL A 152 -4.83 -1.91 -1.02
CA VAL A 152 -3.58 -2.16 -0.33
C VAL A 152 -2.53 -1.12 -0.71
N GLY A 153 -1.71 -0.69 0.22
CA GLY A 153 -0.63 0.24 -0.12
C GLY A 153 -0.19 1.13 1.02
N ASP A 154 0.68 2.07 0.65
CA ASP A 154 1.15 3.14 1.50
C ASP A 154 0.20 4.34 1.38
N TYR A 155 -0.48 4.64 2.48
CA TYR A 155 -1.45 5.75 2.58
C TYR A 155 -0.80 7.06 3.00
N ASN A 156 0.49 7.01 3.39
CA ASN A 156 1.20 8.17 3.93
C ASN A 156 0.43 8.87 5.06
N THR A 157 -0.44 8.16 5.79
CA THR A 157 -1.29 8.69 6.85
C THR A 157 -1.44 7.67 7.97
N ALA A 158 -1.08 8.04 9.20
CA ALA A 158 -1.46 7.32 10.41
C ALA A 158 -2.87 7.76 10.84
N TYR A 159 -3.76 6.82 11.12
CA TYR A 159 -5.16 7.15 11.43
C TYR A 159 -5.34 7.64 12.87
N GLY A 160 -4.92 6.87 13.83
CA GLY A 160 -5.08 7.15 15.27
C GLY A 160 -3.79 7.50 15.98
N GLU A 161 -3.89 7.99 17.22
CA GLU A 161 -2.71 8.20 18.07
C GLU A 161 -1.97 6.88 18.36
N ILE A 162 -2.68 5.76 18.35
CA ILE A 162 -2.13 4.40 18.48
C ILE A 162 -1.27 3.97 17.27
N ASP A 163 -1.39 4.66 16.13
CA ASP A 163 -0.74 4.30 14.88
C ASP A 163 0.61 5.00 14.68
N LEU A 164 1.11 5.73 15.68
CA LEU A 164 2.45 6.33 15.63
C LEU A 164 3.03 6.50 17.03
N ALA A 165 4.35 6.31 17.13
CA ALA A 165 5.07 6.32 18.42
C ALA A 165 5.05 7.67 19.15
N ARG A 166 4.95 8.80 18.44
CA ARG A 166 5.04 10.15 19.01
C ARG A 166 3.91 11.06 18.53
N PRO A 167 2.63 10.77 18.85
CA PRO A 167 1.49 11.49 18.29
C PRO A 167 1.49 12.98 18.67
N LYS A 168 1.85 13.33 19.90
CA LYS A 168 1.80 14.72 20.40
C LYS A 168 2.69 15.66 19.61
N THR A 169 3.89 15.21 19.18
CA THR A 169 4.86 16.02 18.44
C THR A 169 4.58 16.10 16.95
N ASN A 170 3.71 15.21 16.43
CA ASN A 170 3.44 15.08 15.00
C ASN A 170 2.07 15.64 14.57
N LYS A 171 1.30 16.27 15.47
CA LYS A 171 -0.06 16.80 15.19
C LYS A 171 -0.13 17.80 14.02
N LYS A 172 0.99 18.45 13.68
CA LYS A 172 1.10 19.42 12.59
C LYS A 172 1.86 18.89 11.38
N ALA A 173 2.30 17.63 11.41
CA ALA A 173 3.03 17.01 10.32
C ALA A 173 2.07 16.34 9.34
N SER A 174 2.34 16.46 8.03
CA SER A 174 1.65 15.63 7.03
C SER A 174 1.82 14.15 7.39
N GLY A 175 0.78 13.39 7.14
CA GLY A 175 0.64 12.00 7.59
C GLY A 175 -0.11 11.87 8.92
N PHE A 176 -0.34 12.98 9.66
CA PHE A 176 -1.13 12.95 10.88
C PHE A 176 -2.02 14.19 11.06
N LEU A 177 -2.19 15.00 10.02
CA LEU A 177 -3.11 16.14 10.06
C LEU A 177 -4.57 15.67 10.18
N PRO A 178 -5.42 16.42 10.89
CA PRO A 178 -6.85 16.10 10.99
C PRO A 178 -7.48 15.84 9.61
N LEU A 179 -7.25 16.72 8.65
CA LEU A 179 -7.80 16.62 7.29
C LEU A 179 -7.43 15.30 6.57
N GLU A 180 -6.22 14.78 6.77
CA GLU A 180 -5.78 13.51 6.20
C GLU A 180 -6.47 12.33 6.89
N ARG A 181 -6.61 12.39 8.22
CA ARG A 181 -7.29 11.38 9.02
C ARG A 181 -8.80 11.34 8.75
N ASP A 182 -9.42 12.49 8.51
CA ASP A 182 -10.84 12.63 8.15
C ASP A 182 -11.17 11.88 6.85
N GLU A 183 -10.23 11.80 5.90
CA GLU A 183 -10.41 10.97 4.69
C GLU A 183 -10.50 9.48 5.02
N LEU A 184 -9.68 8.97 5.94
CA LEU A 184 -9.78 7.57 6.38
C LEU A 184 -11.08 7.33 7.18
N THR A 185 -11.49 8.28 8.03
CA THR A 185 -12.79 8.24 8.71
C THR A 185 -13.92 8.16 7.69
N ARG A 186 -13.89 9.01 6.66
CA ARG A 186 -14.87 9.00 5.58
C ARG A 186 -14.95 7.64 4.86
N TRP A 187 -13.81 6.98 4.62
CA TRP A 187 -13.81 5.64 4.04
C TRP A 187 -14.51 4.63 4.95
N MET A 188 -14.19 4.66 6.25
CA MET A 188 -14.78 3.74 7.24
C MET A 188 -16.28 3.98 7.42
N ASP A 189 -16.74 5.23 7.44
CA ASP A 189 -18.16 5.60 7.51
C ASP A 189 -18.95 5.07 6.30
N HIS A 190 -18.28 4.95 5.15
CA HIS A 190 -18.86 4.33 3.95
C HIS A 190 -18.72 2.80 3.91
N GLY A 191 -18.22 2.19 4.99
CA GLY A 191 -18.15 0.73 5.18
C GLY A 191 -16.92 0.07 4.59
N TRP A 192 -15.84 0.80 4.37
CA TRP A 192 -14.50 0.24 4.21
C TRP A 192 -13.93 -0.08 5.58
N VAL A 193 -13.19 -1.15 5.70
CA VAL A 193 -12.67 -1.64 6.98
C VAL A 193 -11.15 -1.73 6.92
N ASP A 194 -10.47 -1.09 7.87
CA ASP A 194 -9.05 -1.34 8.16
C ASP A 194 -8.93 -2.75 8.74
N THR A 195 -8.40 -3.67 7.94
CA THR A 195 -8.38 -5.10 8.29
C THR A 195 -7.51 -5.39 9.49
N PHE A 196 -6.40 -4.64 9.66
CA PHE A 196 -5.51 -4.83 10.80
C PHE A 196 -6.20 -4.37 12.09
N ARG A 197 -6.77 -3.18 12.13
CA ARG A 197 -7.47 -2.67 13.32
C ARG A 197 -8.76 -3.42 13.64
N ALA A 198 -9.38 -4.06 12.65
CA ALA A 198 -10.53 -4.93 12.90
C ALA A 198 -10.16 -6.22 13.68
N THR A 199 -8.91 -6.65 13.64
CA THR A 199 -8.40 -7.85 14.31
C THR A 199 -7.45 -7.54 15.49
N HIS A 200 -6.89 -6.33 15.55
CA HIS A 200 -5.93 -5.84 16.54
C HIS A 200 -6.39 -4.48 17.08
N VAL A 201 -7.55 -4.46 17.77
CA VAL A 201 -8.32 -3.23 18.07
C VAL A 201 -7.51 -2.23 18.89
N ASP A 202 -6.98 -2.63 20.03
CA ASP A 202 -6.30 -1.75 20.99
C ASP A 202 -4.82 -2.15 21.20
N GLU A 203 -4.22 -2.79 20.20
CA GLU A 203 -2.82 -3.21 20.27
C GLU A 203 -1.89 -2.09 19.78
N PRO A 204 -1.12 -1.43 20.67
CA PRO A 204 -0.16 -0.39 20.29
C PRO A 204 1.11 -0.99 19.67
N ASP A 205 2.01 -0.11 19.24
CA ASP A 205 3.37 -0.42 18.81
C ASP A 205 3.50 -1.29 17.55
N HIS A 206 2.42 -1.38 16.78
CA HIS A 206 2.41 -2.01 15.47
C HIS A 206 2.59 -0.96 14.37
N TYR A 207 3.82 -0.85 13.86
CA TYR A 207 4.17 0.13 12.83
C TYR A 207 4.60 -0.57 11.54
N SER A 208 4.51 0.15 10.42
CA SER A 208 4.89 -0.34 9.10
C SER A 208 6.01 0.48 8.45
N TRP A 209 6.32 1.65 9.00
CA TRP A 209 7.36 2.55 8.54
C TRP A 209 8.19 3.13 9.69
N TRP A 210 9.49 3.28 9.46
CA TRP A 210 10.44 3.91 10.39
C TRP A 210 11.40 4.80 9.61
N ARG A 211 11.72 5.95 10.18
CA ARG A 211 12.74 6.83 9.62
C ARG A 211 14.07 6.08 9.50
N GLN A 212 14.77 6.24 8.36
CA GLN A 212 16.04 5.54 8.07
C GLN A 212 17.22 5.91 8.99
N PHE A 213 17.10 6.94 9.83
CA PHE A 213 18.19 7.47 10.65
C PHE A 213 17.91 7.30 12.14
N GLY A 214 19.00 7.18 12.91
CA GLY A 214 18.96 7.25 14.38
C GLY A 214 18.35 6.04 15.06
N GLY A 215 18.49 4.84 14.50
CA GLY A 215 18.01 3.60 15.14
C GLY A 215 16.49 3.50 15.30
N ALA A 216 15.72 4.32 14.57
CA ALA A 216 14.27 4.44 14.77
C ALA A 216 13.52 3.10 14.67
N ARG A 217 13.99 2.17 13.81
CA ARG A 217 13.37 0.85 13.66
C ARG A 217 13.72 -0.06 14.83
N ASP A 218 14.96 -0.02 15.32
CA ASP A 218 15.42 -0.81 16.47
C ASP A 218 14.74 -0.35 17.75
N ASP A 219 14.53 0.97 17.90
CA ASP A 219 13.80 1.59 19.02
C ASP A 219 12.27 1.54 18.85
N ASN A 220 11.76 0.97 17.76
CA ASN A 220 10.36 0.94 17.36
C ASN A 220 9.68 2.34 17.39
N VAL A 221 10.39 3.40 16.97
CA VAL A 221 9.83 4.75 16.81
C VAL A 221 9.29 4.91 15.39
N GLY A 222 8.16 4.28 15.16
CA GLY A 222 7.56 4.12 13.83
C GLY A 222 6.16 4.72 13.67
N TRP A 223 5.62 4.54 12.47
CA TRP A 223 4.28 4.90 12.05
C TRP A 223 3.62 3.73 11.31
N ARG A 224 2.35 3.49 11.55
CA ARG A 224 1.53 2.60 10.72
C ARG A 224 0.84 3.43 9.64
N ILE A 225 1.40 3.42 8.45
CA ILE A 225 0.93 4.20 7.29
C ILE A 225 0.65 3.31 6.06
N ASP A 226 0.97 2.02 6.14
CA ASP A 226 0.62 1.02 5.15
C ASP A 226 -0.60 0.23 5.63
N TYR A 227 -1.59 0.05 4.75
CA TYR A 227 -2.87 -0.56 5.11
C TYR A 227 -3.32 -1.59 4.09
N VAL A 228 -4.22 -2.46 4.54
CA VAL A 228 -5.15 -3.21 3.71
C VAL A 228 -6.56 -2.81 4.14
N PHE A 229 -7.22 -1.98 3.34
CA PHE A 229 -8.65 -1.72 3.50
C PHE A 229 -9.46 -2.73 2.69
N ALA A 230 -10.48 -3.29 3.31
CA ALA A 230 -11.38 -4.24 2.66
C ALA A 230 -12.82 -3.69 2.54
N SER A 231 -13.48 -3.99 1.44
CA SER A 231 -14.93 -3.82 1.34
C SER A 231 -15.65 -4.78 2.29
N ARG A 232 -16.93 -4.50 2.65
CA ARG A 232 -17.73 -5.44 3.49
C ARG A 232 -17.79 -6.86 2.92
N SER A 233 -17.83 -7.01 1.60
CA SER A 233 -17.78 -8.33 0.95
C SER A 233 -16.39 -8.97 1.05
N GLY A 234 -15.32 -8.16 1.08
CA GLY A 234 -13.95 -8.62 1.33
C GLY A 234 -13.77 -9.11 2.76
N MET A 235 -14.30 -8.39 3.75
CA MET A 235 -14.21 -8.78 5.17
C MET A 235 -14.77 -10.17 5.45
N ARG A 236 -15.79 -10.62 4.72
CA ARG A 236 -16.33 -11.98 4.88
C ARG A 236 -15.34 -13.10 4.54
N ARG A 237 -14.25 -12.75 3.87
CA ARG A 237 -13.17 -13.69 3.51
C ARG A 237 -11.92 -13.49 4.36
N LEU A 238 -11.87 -12.47 5.19
CA LEU A 238 -10.72 -12.21 6.04
C LEU A 238 -10.55 -13.33 7.07
N LYS A 239 -9.36 -13.93 7.09
CA LYS A 239 -8.93 -14.87 8.11
C LYS A 239 -8.00 -14.19 9.11
N GLU A 240 -7.04 -13.43 8.61
CA GLU A 240 -5.99 -12.80 9.40
C GLU A 240 -5.49 -11.53 8.68
N ALA A 241 -5.13 -10.50 9.44
CA ALA A 241 -4.36 -9.36 8.96
C ALA A 241 -3.04 -9.29 9.73
N PHE A 242 -1.95 -8.90 9.07
CA PHE A 242 -0.62 -8.93 9.65
C PHE A 242 0.26 -7.76 9.21
N ILE A 243 1.25 -7.45 10.04
CA ILE A 243 2.39 -6.58 9.76
C ILE A 243 3.66 -7.41 10.02
N TRP A 244 4.66 -7.36 9.14
CA TRP A 244 5.91 -8.13 9.27
C TRP A 244 7.12 -7.23 9.51
N PRO A 245 7.31 -6.68 10.72
CA PRO A 245 8.37 -5.73 11.03
C PRO A 245 9.78 -6.33 10.91
N HIS A 246 9.90 -7.66 10.95
CA HIS A 246 11.17 -8.38 10.80
C HIS A 246 11.69 -8.45 9.36
N VAL A 247 10.85 -8.15 8.36
CA VAL A 247 11.26 -8.14 6.96
C VAL A 247 12.00 -6.85 6.65
N LEU A 248 13.26 -7.00 6.27
CA LEU A 248 14.16 -5.89 5.95
C LEU A 248 14.23 -5.67 4.43
N GLY A 249 14.91 -4.58 4.01
CA GLY A 249 15.09 -4.25 2.57
C GLY A 249 14.52 -2.89 2.18
N SER A 250 13.62 -2.35 3.00
CA SER A 250 13.05 -1.00 2.88
C SER A 250 12.94 -0.36 4.26
N ASP A 251 12.66 0.94 4.32
CA ASP A 251 12.25 1.65 5.53
C ASP A 251 10.78 1.38 5.91
N HIS A 252 10.02 0.75 5.02
CA HIS A 252 8.75 0.10 5.32
C HIS A 252 8.93 -1.40 5.52
N CYS A 253 7.98 -2.04 6.20
CA CYS A 253 7.83 -3.48 6.21
C CYS A 253 6.56 -3.92 5.48
N PRO A 254 6.45 -5.20 5.06
CA PRO A 254 5.24 -5.72 4.46
C PRO A 254 4.06 -5.73 5.43
N VAL A 255 2.87 -5.43 4.90
CA VAL A 255 1.58 -5.64 5.54
C VAL A 255 0.70 -6.52 4.67
N GLY A 256 -0.28 -7.22 5.23
CA GLY A 256 -1.09 -8.08 4.39
C GLY A 256 -2.26 -8.74 5.08
N VAL A 257 -2.94 -9.60 4.30
CA VAL A 257 -4.09 -10.38 4.75
C VAL A 257 -4.05 -11.80 4.22
N ASP A 258 -4.50 -12.74 5.04
CA ASP A 258 -4.86 -14.09 4.65
C ASP A 258 -6.37 -14.20 4.48
N LEU A 259 -6.81 -14.79 3.37
CA LEU A 259 -8.20 -14.95 2.99
C LEU A 259 -8.57 -16.41 2.88
N VAL A 260 -9.82 -16.72 3.20
CA VAL A 260 -10.44 -18.03 3.01
C VAL A 260 -11.32 -18.10 1.79
#